data_4ff90d8d37e3929993b2b5657eb1dc5e
#
_entry.id   4ff90d8d37e3929993b2b5657eb1dc5e
#
_cell.length_a   1.000
_cell.length_b   1.000
_cell.length_c   1.000
_cell.angle_alpha   90.00
_cell.angle_beta   90.00
_cell.angle_gamma   90.00
#
_symmetry.space_group_name_H-M   'P 1'
#
loop_
_entity.id
_entity.type
_entity.pdbx_description
1 polymer ?
#
loop_
_entity_poly.entity_id
_entity_poly.type
_entity_poly.pdbx_seq_one_letter_code
_entity_poly.pdbx_strand_id
1 'polypeptide(L)'
;MIIAVDFDGTIVEHRYPQIGKEIPFAIATLKQLQAERHLLILWSVREGELLEEAIEFCRQRGLEFYAVNANHPDEQAGSHVAHPCRK
;
A
#
# COMPACT_ATOMS: atom_id res chain seq x y z
N MET A 1 -7.48 3.58 13.11
CA MET A 1 -8.05 2.60 12.17
C MET A 1 -6.96 2.14 11.22
N ILE A 2 -7.03 0.89 10.80
CA ILE A 2 -6.07 0.35 9.85
C ILE A 2 -6.76 0.25 8.51
N ILE A 3 -6.13 0.80 7.48
CA ILE A 3 -6.75 0.93 6.18
C ILE A 3 -5.86 0.26 5.14
N ALA A 4 -6.41 -0.68 4.40
CA ALA A 4 -5.68 -1.35 3.32
C ALA A 4 -5.88 -0.56 2.03
N VAL A 5 -4.80 -0.35 1.30
CA VAL A 5 -4.82 0.49 0.11
C VAL A 5 -4.13 -0.23 -1.04
N ASP A 6 -4.81 -0.34 -2.17
CA ASP A 6 -4.19 -0.85 -3.38
C ASP A 6 -3.29 0.22 -3.98
N PHE A 7 -2.29 -0.22 -4.73
CA PHE A 7 -1.42 0.71 -5.43
C PHE A 7 -1.89 0.94 -6.86
N ASP A 8 -1.81 -0.11 -7.70
CA ASP A 8 -2.21 0.04 -9.10
C ASP A 8 -3.72 0.17 -9.21
N GLY A 9 -4.17 1.24 -9.83
CA GLY A 9 -5.58 1.50 -9.99
C GLY A 9 -6.19 2.29 -8.86
N THR A 10 -5.43 2.59 -7.81
CA THR A 10 -5.95 3.36 -6.68
C THR A 10 -5.07 4.58 -6.41
N ILE A 11 -3.77 4.38 -6.25
CA ILE A 11 -2.85 5.50 -6.05
C ILE A 11 -2.37 6.03 -7.38
N VAL A 12 -2.13 5.11 -8.32
CA VAL A 12 -1.72 5.46 -9.67
C VAL A 12 -2.60 4.73 -10.65
N GLU A 13 -2.66 5.23 -11.88
CA GLU A 13 -3.36 4.54 -12.94
C GLU A 13 -2.70 3.19 -13.17
N HIS A 14 -3.49 2.22 -13.56
CA HIS A 14 -2.99 0.86 -13.74
C HIS A 14 -2.16 0.76 -15.01
N ARG A 15 -0.84 0.63 -14.84
CA ARG A 15 0.11 0.50 -15.96
C ARG A 15 1.15 -0.57 -15.63
N TYR A 16 0.78 -1.49 -14.79
CA TYR A 16 1.70 -2.53 -14.34
C TYR A 16 2.38 -3.18 -15.55
N PRO A 17 3.69 -3.46 -15.52
CA PRO A 17 4.59 -3.34 -14.37
C PRO A 17 5.11 -1.94 -14.13
N GLN A 18 4.80 -1.00 -14.97
CA GLN A 18 5.25 0.36 -14.79
C GLN A 18 4.34 1.08 -13.80
N ILE A 19 4.86 2.17 -13.25
CA ILE A 19 4.06 2.98 -12.35
C ILE A 19 3.35 4.03 -13.18
N GLY A 20 2.02 4.00 -13.14
CA GLY A 20 1.22 4.96 -13.91
C GLY A 20 1.19 6.33 -13.27
N LYS A 21 0.40 7.21 -13.86
CA LYS A 21 0.25 8.56 -13.35
C LYS A 21 -0.52 8.51 -12.04
N GLU A 22 -0.22 9.46 -11.16
CA GLU A 22 -0.96 9.58 -9.92
C GLU A 22 -2.43 9.85 -10.22
N ILE A 23 -3.29 9.18 -9.49
CA ILE A 23 -4.71 9.44 -9.58
C ILE A 23 -4.96 10.71 -8.77
N PRO A 24 -5.66 11.70 -9.35
CA PRO A 24 -5.85 12.98 -8.66
C PRO A 24 -6.40 12.79 -7.25
N PHE A 25 -5.79 13.49 -6.32
CA PHE A 25 -6.21 13.54 -4.92
C PHE A 25 -5.96 12.25 -4.14
N ALA A 26 -5.51 11.16 -4.79
CA ALA A 26 -5.30 9.92 -4.07
C ALA A 26 -4.23 10.09 -2.99
N ILE A 27 -3.08 10.62 -3.38
CA ILE A 27 -1.99 10.83 -2.42
C ILE A 27 -2.43 11.79 -1.32
N ALA A 28 -3.10 12.87 -1.70
CA ALA A 28 -3.53 13.87 -0.72
C ALA A 28 -4.49 13.25 0.30
N THR A 29 -5.43 12.45 -0.18
CA THR A 29 -6.38 11.81 0.71
C THR A 29 -5.68 10.85 1.68
N LEU A 30 -4.73 10.07 1.16
CA LEU A 30 -4.04 9.12 2.02
C LEU A 30 -3.15 9.84 3.03
N LYS A 31 -2.53 10.95 2.63
CA LYS A 31 -1.74 11.73 3.57
C LYS A 31 -2.62 12.31 4.66
N GLN A 32 -3.84 12.71 4.29
CA GLN A 32 -4.79 13.22 5.29
C GLN A 32 -5.13 12.13 6.30
N LEU A 33 -5.40 10.92 5.82
CA LEU A 33 -5.71 9.82 6.72
C LEU A 33 -4.53 9.50 7.61
N GLN A 34 -3.34 9.54 7.05
CA GLN A 34 -2.13 9.30 7.83
C GLN A 34 -1.97 10.36 8.92
N ALA A 35 -2.25 11.61 8.57
CA ALA A 35 -2.14 12.71 9.53
C ALA A 35 -3.16 12.55 10.66
N GLU A 36 -4.27 11.90 10.38
CA GLU A 36 -5.30 11.64 11.37
C GLU A 36 -5.01 10.37 12.16
N ARG A 37 -3.81 9.83 12.01
CA ARG A 37 -3.32 8.70 12.80
C ARG A 37 -3.92 7.37 12.42
N HIS A 38 -4.42 7.28 11.20
CA HIS A 38 -4.79 5.97 10.66
C HIS A 38 -3.53 5.29 10.16
N LEU A 39 -3.50 3.97 10.26
CA LEU A 39 -2.36 3.20 9.77
C LEU A 39 -2.71 2.66 8.40
N LEU A 40 -1.80 2.83 7.46
CA LEU A 40 -2.03 2.41 6.09
C LEU A 40 -1.25 1.13 5.80
N ILE A 41 -1.90 0.18 5.16
CA ILE A 41 -1.27 -1.05 4.71
C ILE A 41 -1.33 -1.05 3.19
N LEU A 42 -0.20 -1.25 2.56
CA LEU A 42 -0.15 -1.31 1.10
C LEU A 42 -0.38 -2.74 0.65
N TRP A 43 -1.43 -2.95 -0.14
CA TRP A 43 -1.69 -4.23 -0.79
C TRP A 43 -1.37 -4.11 -2.25
N SER A 44 -0.59 -5.05 -2.77
CA SER A 44 -0.20 -4.97 -4.17
C SER A 44 0.19 -6.36 -4.65
N VAL A 45 -0.04 -6.61 -5.94
CA VAL A 45 0.44 -7.86 -6.54
C VAL A 45 1.90 -7.73 -6.93
N ARG A 46 2.48 -6.56 -6.79
CA ARG A 46 3.89 -6.34 -7.11
C ARG A 46 4.76 -7.09 -6.12
N GLU A 47 5.90 -7.54 -6.60
CA GLU A 47 6.87 -8.25 -5.77
C GLU A 47 8.27 -7.78 -6.11
N GLY A 48 9.20 -8.04 -5.20
CA GLY A 48 10.60 -7.73 -5.46
C GLY A 48 10.81 -6.27 -5.76
N GLU A 49 11.58 -6.01 -6.80
CA GLU A 49 11.92 -4.64 -7.15
C GLU A 49 10.70 -3.82 -7.53
N LEU A 50 9.72 -4.45 -8.14
CA LEU A 50 8.52 -3.71 -8.53
C LEU A 50 7.78 -3.21 -7.30
N LEU A 51 7.75 -4.02 -6.27
CA LEU A 51 7.11 -3.61 -5.03
C LEU A 51 7.91 -2.50 -4.36
N GLU A 52 9.23 -2.64 -4.36
CA GLU A 52 10.07 -1.63 -3.76
C GLU A 52 9.93 -0.29 -4.48
N GLU A 53 9.78 -0.33 -5.79
CA GLU A 53 9.56 0.90 -6.54
C GLU A 53 8.26 1.57 -6.12
N ALA A 54 7.22 0.79 -5.90
CA ALA A 54 5.94 1.35 -5.49
C ALA A 54 6.04 1.98 -4.10
N ILE A 55 6.74 1.30 -3.19
CA ILE A 55 6.92 1.82 -1.85
C ILE A 55 7.70 3.12 -1.88
N GLU A 56 8.78 3.13 -2.67
CA GLU A 56 9.61 4.34 -2.76
C GLU A 56 8.84 5.48 -3.38
N PHE A 57 8.03 5.17 -4.40
CA PHE A 57 7.18 6.18 -5.04
C PHE A 57 6.32 6.88 -3.99
N CYS A 58 5.71 6.08 -3.12
CA CYS A 58 4.84 6.63 -2.09
C CYS A 58 5.63 7.37 -1.02
N ARG A 59 6.79 6.83 -0.65
CA ARG A 59 7.60 7.43 0.38
C ARG A 59 8.07 8.82 -0.03
N GLN A 60 8.44 8.97 -1.29
CA GLN A 60 8.89 10.26 -1.79
C GLN A 60 7.78 11.30 -1.75
N ARG A 61 6.55 10.86 -1.67
CA ARG A 61 5.40 11.75 -1.61
C ARG A 61 4.85 11.91 -0.19
N GLY A 62 5.57 11.37 0.78
CA GLY A 62 5.18 11.57 2.17
C GLY A 62 4.27 10.50 2.74
N LEU A 63 4.08 9.40 2.02
CA LEU A 63 3.26 8.31 2.53
C LEU A 63 4.14 7.25 3.18
N GLU A 64 3.75 6.81 4.35
CA GLU A 64 4.45 5.75 5.05
C GLU A 64 3.45 4.65 5.36
N PHE A 65 3.81 3.43 5.08
CA PHE A 65 2.93 2.31 5.30
C PHE A 65 3.34 1.57 6.55
N TYR A 66 2.33 1.23 7.35
CA TYR A 66 2.52 0.45 8.56
C TYR A 66 2.98 -0.97 8.21
N ALA A 67 2.46 -1.50 7.11
CA ALA A 67 2.83 -2.82 6.64
C ALA A 67 2.57 -2.89 5.15
N VAL A 68 3.17 -3.88 4.50
CA VAL A 68 3.04 -4.06 3.07
C VAL A 68 2.69 -5.51 2.82
N ASN A 69 1.58 -5.74 2.12
CA ASN A 69 1.14 -7.08 1.75
C ASN A 69 1.11 -8.01 2.95
N ALA A 70 0.59 -7.50 4.06
CA ALA A 70 0.58 -8.28 5.28
C ALA A 70 -0.67 -7.96 6.07
N ASN A 71 -1.12 -8.93 6.82
CA ASN A 71 -2.23 -8.71 7.72
C ASN A 71 -1.76 -7.90 8.92
N HIS A 72 -2.71 -7.43 9.69
CA HIS A 72 -2.40 -6.75 10.93
C HIS A 72 -1.48 -7.66 11.75
N PRO A 73 -0.46 -7.11 12.40
CA PRO A 73 0.49 -7.94 13.15
C PRO A 73 -0.14 -8.92 14.12
N ASP A 74 -1.19 -8.51 14.77
CA ASP A 74 -1.84 -9.41 15.72
C ASP A 74 -2.44 -10.60 15.03
N GLU A 75 -2.88 -10.43 13.80
CA GLU A 75 -3.47 -11.53 13.06
C GLU A 75 -2.43 -12.46 12.52
N GLN A 76 -1.25 -11.95 12.30
CA GLN A 76 -0.21 -12.79 11.76
C GLN A 76 0.21 -13.89 12.70
N ALA A 77 0.04 -13.63 13.94
CA ALA A 77 0.43 -14.65 14.88
C ALA A 77 -0.23 -15.95 14.54
N GLY A 78 -1.33 -15.87 13.92
CA GLY A 78 -1.97 -17.08 13.53
C GLY A 78 -1.65 -17.45 12.20
N SER A 79 -1.40 -17.12 11.56
CA SER A 79 -1.35 -17.58 10.52
C SER A 79 -0.78 -17.84 9.66
N HIS A 80 -0.79 -17.89 9.35
CA HIS A 80 -0.39 -18.13 8.56
C HIS A 80 -0.73 -17.81 7.64
N VAL A 81 -1.08 -17.45 7.57
CA VAL A 81 -1.44 -17.14 6.85
C VAL A 81 -1.33 -16.89 5.96
N ALA A 82 -1.16 -16.94 5.77
CA ALA A 82 -1.06 -16.66 5.03
C ALA A 82 -1.18 -16.33 4.05
N HIS A 83 -1.25 -16.37 3.53
CA HIS A 83 -1.36 -15.97 2.70
C HIS A 83 -2.18 -15.53 2.16
N PRO A 84 -2.44 -15.58 2.49
CA PRO A 84 -3.57 -15.20 1.99
C PRO A 84 -3.57 -14.03 1.40
N CYS A 85 -3.08 -13.59 1.85
CA CYS A 85 -3.06 -12.47 1.42
C CYS A 85 -2.77 -12.32 0.05
N ARG A 86 -2.58 -13.06 -0.46
CA ARG A 86 -2.22 -12.82 -1.58
C ARG A 86 -3.17 -12.60 -2.38
N LYS A 87 -3.75 -12.28 -2.39
CA LYS A 87 -4.65 -12.03 -2.99
C LYS A 87 -4.82 -12.21 -3.95
#